data_32a61236ba5c6fbf280fac9b3bd7c07a
#
_entry.id   32a61236ba5c6fbf280fac9b3bd7c07a
#
_cell.length_a   1.000
_cell.length_b   1.000
_cell.length_c   1.000
_cell.angle_alpha   90.00
_cell.angle_beta   90.00
_cell.angle_gamma   90.00
#
_symmetry.space_group_name_H-M   'P 1'
#
loop_
_entity.id
_entity.type
_entity.pdbx_description
1 polymer ?
#
loop_
_entity_poly.entity_id
_entity_poly.type
_entity_poly.pdbx_seq_one_letter_code
_entity_poly.pdbx_strand_id
1 'polypeptide(L)'
;MSKLDELIAELCPDGVEYKEIDEVFELKNGYTPSKENNEFWENGTIPWFRMEDIRKNGHILSDSIQHITPKAVKGNLVPANSIIIATSATIGVHALITVDALANQRFTFLTRKASYVEKLDIKYFFYYCDLLDEWCTQNTTLGNFNSVDINKLRKHKFPVPPLPVQQEIVRILDNFTELTAELKAEIEARKKQYE
;
A
#
# COMPACT_ATOMS: atom_id res chain seq x y z
N MET A 1 26.59 -18.17 -3.15
CA MET A 1 25.12 -18.16 -3.17
C MET A 1 24.66 -17.16 -2.13
N SER A 2 23.69 -16.31 -2.42
CA SER A 2 23.15 -15.41 -1.39
C SER A 2 22.25 -16.19 -0.44
N LYS A 3 21.99 -15.64 0.74
CA LYS A 3 21.01 -16.24 1.69
C LYS A 3 19.63 -16.39 1.06
N LEU A 4 19.23 -15.48 0.20
CA LEU A 4 17.97 -15.57 -0.52
C LEU A 4 17.95 -16.77 -1.49
N ASP A 5 19.05 -17.00 -2.25
CA ASP A 5 19.16 -18.16 -3.15
C ASP A 5 19.06 -19.49 -2.37
N GLU A 6 19.69 -19.57 -1.21
CA GLU A 6 19.64 -20.75 -0.34
C GLU A 6 18.21 -21.03 0.16
N LEU A 7 17.52 -19.99 0.65
CA LEU A 7 16.13 -20.10 1.10
C LEU A 7 15.18 -20.50 -0.04
N ILE A 8 15.35 -19.94 -1.23
CA ILE A 8 14.54 -20.32 -2.40
C ILE A 8 14.78 -21.76 -2.79
N ALA A 9 16.03 -22.20 -2.85
CA ALA A 9 16.38 -23.59 -3.20
C ALA A 9 15.82 -24.59 -2.19
N GLU A 10 15.83 -24.26 -0.90
CA GLU A 10 15.34 -25.12 0.18
C GLU A 10 13.81 -25.15 0.27
N LEU A 11 13.17 -23.97 0.25
CA LEU A 11 11.76 -23.81 0.60
C LEU A 11 10.83 -23.75 -0.63
N CYS A 12 11.37 -23.56 -1.81
CA CYS A 12 10.62 -23.47 -3.06
C CYS A 12 11.16 -24.41 -4.16
N PRO A 13 11.43 -25.70 -3.87
CA PRO A 13 12.03 -26.60 -4.86
C PRO A 13 11.17 -26.81 -6.09
N ASP A 14 9.85 -26.71 -5.96
CA ASP A 14 8.86 -26.83 -7.04
C ASP A 14 8.38 -25.47 -7.58
N GLY A 15 9.06 -24.38 -7.19
CA GLY A 15 8.70 -23.00 -7.53
C GLY A 15 7.86 -22.32 -6.46
N VAL A 16 7.44 -21.07 -6.75
CA VAL A 16 6.67 -20.23 -5.82
C VAL A 16 5.19 -20.31 -6.15
N GLU A 17 4.36 -20.46 -5.13
CA GLU A 17 2.90 -20.43 -5.28
C GLU A 17 2.42 -19.02 -5.63
N TYR A 18 1.48 -18.92 -6.58
CA TYR A 18 0.81 -17.66 -6.95
C TYR A 18 -0.62 -17.65 -6.43
N LYS A 19 -1.03 -16.55 -5.81
CA LYS A 19 -2.40 -16.33 -5.30
C LYS A 19 -3.06 -15.16 -5.98
N GLU A 20 -4.37 -15.24 -6.18
CA GLU A 20 -5.17 -14.09 -6.60
C GLU A 20 -5.27 -13.08 -5.46
N ILE A 21 -5.32 -11.79 -5.77
CA ILE A 21 -5.51 -10.73 -4.76
C ILE A 21 -6.75 -11.02 -3.93
N ASP A 22 -7.84 -11.44 -4.56
CA ASP A 22 -9.12 -11.72 -3.87
C ASP A 22 -9.07 -12.98 -2.98
N GLU A 23 -8.13 -13.89 -3.17
CA GLU A 23 -7.89 -14.99 -2.24
C GLU A 23 -7.29 -14.49 -0.92
N VAL A 24 -6.39 -13.53 -1.00
CA VAL A 24 -5.53 -13.07 0.10
C VAL A 24 -6.09 -11.85 0.83
N PHE A 25 -6.72 -10.94 0.09
CA PHE A 25 -7.17 -9.64 0.59
C PHE A 25 -8.68 -9.45 0.50
N GLU A 26 -9.21 -8.67 1.43
CA GLU A 26 -10.51 -8.01 1.30
C GLU A 26 -10.29 -6.65 0.65
N LEU A 27 -11.06 -6.36 -0.41
CA LEU A 27 -11.01 -5.08 -1.11
C LEU A 27 -12.17 -4.20 -0.68
N LYS A 28 -11.86 -2.98 -0.25
CA LYS A 28 -12.85 -1.98 0.15
C LYS A 28 -12.49 -0.62 -0.47
N ASN A 29 -13.45 0.02 -1.15
CA ASN A 29 -13.23 1.37 -1.65
C ASN A 29 -13.30 2.39 -0.52
N GLY A 30 -12.45 3.41 -0.61
CA GLY A 30 -12.57 4.59 0.22
C GLY A 30 -13.81 5.42 -0.15
N TYR A 31 -14.11 6.41 0.67
CA TYR A 31 -15.19 7.37 0.41
C TYR A 31 -14.90 8.73 1.02
N THR A 32 -15.59 9.75 0.51
CA THR A 32 -15.54 11.09 1.08
C THR A 32 -16.83 11.35 1.86
N PRO A 33 -16.76 11.63 3.18
CA PRO A 33 -17.90 12.14 3.93
C PRO A 33 -18.41 13.45 3.33
N SER A 34 -19.70 13.77 3.53
CA SER A 34 -20.25 15.05 3.04
C SER A 34 -19.43 16.23 3.57
N LYS A 35 -18.95 17.06 2.66
CA LYS A 35 -18.19 18.26 3.01
C LYS A 35 -19.06 19.38 3.58
N GLU A 36 -20.35 19.33 3.35
CA GLU A 36 -21.33 20.30 3.84
C GLU A 36 -21.67 20.07 5.31
N ASN A 37 -21.35 18.90 5.86
CA ASN A 37 -21.58 18.59 7.27
C ASN A 37 -20.28 18.80 8.08
N ASN A 38 -20.14 19.95 8.72
CA ASN A 38 -18.98 20.31 9.52
C ASN A 38 -18.73 19.30 10.67
N GLU A 39 -19.77 18.67 11.22
CA GLU A 39 -19.62 17.68 12.28
C GLU A 39 -18.79 16.45 11.86
N PHE A 40 -18.61 16.22 10.56
CA PHE A 40 -17.78 15.13 10.05
C PHE A 40 -16.29 15.47 10.02
N TRP A 41 -15.94 16.78 10.10
CA TRP A 41 -14.59 17.26 9.84
C TRP A 41 -13.98 18.03 11.03
N GLU A 42 -14.79 18.77 11.78
CA GLU A 42 -14.29 19.58 12.89
C GLU A 42 -13.91 18.71 14.09
N ASN A 43 -12.69 18.91 14.58
CA ASN A 43 -12.10 18.13 15.68
C ASN A 43 -12.03 16.62 15.39
N GLY A 44 -11.86 16.24 14.11
CA GLY A 44 -11.66 14.86 13.71
C GLY A 44 -10.40 14.26 14.35
N THR A 45 -10.48 12.98 14.69
CA THR A 45 -9.38 12.22 15.30
C THR A 45 -9.00 10.98 14.49
N ILE A 46 -9.78 10.64 13.46
CA ILE A 46 -9.58 9.48 12.61
C ILE A 46 -8.87 9.92 11.34
N PRO A 47 -7.71 9.35 11.01
CA PRO A 47 -6.99 9.66 9.78
C PRO A 47 -7.85 9.36 8.54
N TRP A 48 -7.88 10.33 7.61
CA TRP A 48 -8.58 10.21 6.33
C TRP A 48 -7.64 10.55 5.19
N PHE A 49 -7.08 9.50 4.57
CA PHE A 49 -5.99 9.63 3.62
C PHE A 49 -6.42 10.11 2.24
N ARG A 50 -5.56 10.92 1.65
CA ARG A 50 -5.63 11.44 0.29
C ARG A 50 -4.25 11.35 -0.37
N MET A 51 -4.19 11.64 -1.66
CA MET A 51 -2.93 11.66 -2.40
C MET A 51 -1.90 12.66 -1.83
N GLU A 52 -2.37 13.75 -1.22
CA GLU A 52 -1.51 14.74 -0.57
C GLU A 52 -0.73 14.15 0.60
N ASP A 53 -1.32 13.20 1.32
CA ASP A 53 -0.66 12.54 2.45
C ASP A 53 0.54 11.72 1.97
N ILE A 54 0.37 10.96 0.88
CA ILE A 54 1.47 10.19 0.27
C ILE A 54 2.57 11.13 -0.24
N ARG A 55 2.21 12.20 -0.92
CA ARG A 55 3.18 13.18 -1.45
C ARG A 55 4.00 13.86 -0.36
N LYS A 56 3.40 14.12 0.80
CA LYS A 56 4.04 14.82 1.91
C LYS A 56 4.81 13.89 2.84
N ASN A 57 4.24 12.72 3.15
CA ASN A 57 4.72 11.84 4.21
C ASN A 57 5.35 10.54 3.66
N GLY A 58 5.36 10.34 2.32
CA GLY A 58 5.85 9.11 1.69
C GLY A 58 4.83 7.97 1.73
N HIS A 59 5.30 6.78 1.49
CA HIS A 59 4.47 5.60 1.25
C HIS A 59 4.14 4.76 2.50
N ILE A 60 4.62 5.16 3.69
CA ILE A 60 4.24 4.55 4.98
C ILE A 60 3.53 5.63 5.79
N LEU A 61 2.24 5.44 6.04
CA LEU A 61 1.36 6.46 6.59
C LEU A 61 0.90 6.09 8.01
N SER A 62 1.32 6.86 9.00
CA SER A 62 0.90 6.74 10.40
C SER A 62 -0.10 7.81 10.83
N ASP A 63 -0.27 8.86 10.01
CA ASP A 63 -1.24 9.93 10.25
C ASP A 63 -1.57 10.64 8.94
N SER A 64 -2.65 11.41 8.91
CA SER A 64 -3.12 12.17 7.76
C SER A 64 -3.14 13.68 8.01
N ILE A 65 -3.06 14.46 6.94
CA ILE A 65 -3.21 15.92 7.00
C ILE A 65 -4.61 16.33 7.46
N GLN A 66 -5.61 15.53 7.06
CA GLN A 66 -7.02 15.79 7.39
C GLN A 66 -7.63 14.60 8.12
N HIS A 67 -8.33 14.90 9.21
CA HIS A 67 -9.03 13.91 10.02
C HIS A 67 -10.54 14.04 9.87
N ILE A 68 -11.24 12.96 10.19
CA ILE A 68 -12.69 12.91 10.29
C ILE A 68 -13.11 12.49 11.70
N THR A 69 -14.34 12.83 12.05
CA THR A 69 -14.91 12.41 13.33
C THR A 69 -15.50 11.00 13.24
N PRO A 70 -15.74 10.32 14.37
CA PRO A 70 -16.45 9.03 14.38
C PRO A 70 -17.83 9.09 13.71
N LYS A 71 -18.50 10.25 13.74
CA LYS A 71 -19.83 10.46 13.08
C LYS A 71 -19.75 10.32 11.56
N ALA A 72 -18.59 10.56 10.96
CA ALA A 72 -18.36 10.44 9.53
C ALA A 72 -18.16 8.99 9.07
N VAL A 73 -17.91 8.06 9.99
CA VAL A 73 -17.57 6.66 9.67
C VAL A 73 -18.80 5.88 9.31
N LYS A 74 -18.81 5.31 8.10
CA LYS A 74 -19.83 4.37 7.63
C LYS A 74 -19.31 2.94 7.75
N GLY A 75 -19.83 2.19 8.70
CA GLY A 75 -19.36 0.83 9.00
C GLY A 75 -18.06 0.83 9.80
N ASN A 76 -17.11 -0.02 9.45
CA ASN A 76 -15.84 -0.17 10.16
C ASN A 76 -14.72 0.63 9.52
N LEU A 77 -13.77 1.08 10.34
CA LEU A 77 -12.47 1.55 9.86
C LEU A 77 -11.73 0.43 9.13
N VAL A 78 -10.81 0.81 8.29
CA VAL A 78 -9.85 -0.13 7.71
C VAL A 78 -8.70 -0.29 8.71
N PRO A 79 -8.35 -1.51 9.09
CA PRO A 79 -7.36 -1.73 10.14
C PRO A 79 -5.94 -1.35 9.68
N ALA A 80 -5.10 -1.01 10.63
CA ALA A 80 -3.66 -0.89 10.44
C ALA A 80 -3.09 -2.13 9.72
N ASN A 81 -1.94 -1.96 9.09
CA ASN A 81 -1.31 -2.98 8.22
C ASN A 81 -2.17 -3.38 7.01
N SER A 82 -2.91 -2.43 6.46
CA SER A 82 -3.57 -2.53 5.15
C SER A 82 -2.81 -1.68 4.11
N ILE A 83 -2.93 -2.06 2.84
CA ILE A 83 -2.41 -1.25 1.73
C ILE A 83 -3.55 -0.39 1.19
N ILE A 84 -3.27 0.86 0.89
CA ILE A 84 -4.12 1.69 0.03
C ILE A 84 -3.48 1.80 -1.35
N ILE A 85 -4.27 1.60 -2.39
CA ILE A 85 -3.82 1.72 -3.78
C ILE A 85 -4.72 2.69 -4.53
N ALA A 86 -4.14 3.62 -5.27
CA ALA A 86 -4.88 4.59 -6.06
C ALA A 86 -5.43 3.91 -7.32
N THR A 87 -6.74 3.69 -7.35
CA THR A 87 -7.44 3.00 -8.45
C THR A 87 -8.20 3.94 -9.37
N SER A 88 -8.18 5.25 -9.11
CA SER A 88 -8.76 6.25 -10.00
C SER A 88 -8.01 7.59 -9.94
N ALA A 89 -8.06 8.35 -11.01
CA ALA A 89 -7.41 9.65 -11.23
C ALA A 89 -5.88 9.58 -11.25
N THR A 90 -5.21 9.30 -10.13
CA THR A 90 -3.75 9.15 -10.04
C THR A 90 -3.42 7.67 -9.83
N ILE A 91 -3.58 6.87 -10.87
CA ILE A 91 -3.35 5.42 -10.84
C ILE A 91 -1.84 5.12 -10.75
N GLY A 92 -1.46 4.02 -10.10
CA GLY A 92 -0.08 3.60 -9.97
C GLY A 92 0.64 4.24 -8.79
N VAL A 93 -0.06 4.39 -7.67
CA VAL A 93 0.51 4.85 -6.39
C VAL A 93 -0.16 4.07 -5.26
N HIS A 94 0.65 3.55 -4.37
CA HIS A 94 0.20 2.83 -3.18
C HIS A 94 0.82 3.39 -1.89
N ALA A 95 0.29 2.98 -0.74
CA ALA A 95 0.90 3.22 0.57
C ALA A 95 0.48 2.13 1.57
N LEU A 96 1.35 1.86 2.53
CA LEU A 96 1.05 1.07 3.72
C LEU A 96 0.52 1.99 4.81
N ILE A 97 -0.68 1.70 5.34
CA ILE A 97 -1.20 2.40 6.52
C ILE A 97 -0.85 1.62 7.79
N THR A 98 -0.36 2.32 8.81
CA THR A 98 0.06 1.74 10.10
C THR A 98 -0.92 2.04 11.23
N VAL A 99 -2.03 2.69 10.91
CA VAL A 99 -3.12 3.06 11.84
C VAL A 99 -4.48 2.71 11.23
N ASP A 100 -5.47 2.54 12.08
CA ASP A 100 -6.86 2.37 11.63
C ASP A 100 -7.35 3.68 11.00
N ALA A 101 -7.85 3.60 9.77
CA ALA A 101 -8.10 4.79 8.98
C ALA A 101 -9.22 4.62 7.96
N LEU A 102 -9.49 5.71 7.27
CA LEU A 102 -10.24 5.75 6.01
C LEU A 102 -9.44 6.51 4.94
N ALA A 103 -9.92 6.46 3.71
CA ALA A 103 -9.35 7.23 2.60
C ALA A 103 -10.47 7.73 1.68
N ASN A 104 -10.15 8.66 0.79
CA ASN A 104 -11.10 9.12 -0.20
C ASN A 104 -11.41 8.03 -1.26
N GLN A 105 -12.43 8.26 -2.07
CA GLN A 105 -12.92 7.31 -3.08
C GLN A 105 -11.94 6.99 -4.23
N ARG A 106 -10.79 7.66 -4.29
CA ARG A 106 -9.75 7.36 -5.29
C ARG A 106 -8.91 6.15 -4.92
N PHE A 107 -8.99 5.75 -3.64
CA PHE A 107 -8.25 4.60 -3.13
C PHE A 107 -9.14 3.37 -2.94
N THR A 108 -8.56 2.24 -3.23
CA THR A 108 -9.04 0.92 -2.80
C THR A 108 -8.09 0.40 -1.72
N PHE A 109 -8.66 -0.06 -0.62
CA PHE A 109 -7.94 -0.75 0.44
C PHE A 109 -7.81 -2.22 0.12
N LEU A 110 -6.65 -2.77 0.44
CA LEU A 110 -6.33 -4.18 0.43
C LEU A 110 -6.01 -4.58 1.87
N THR A 111 -6.98 -5.18 2.55
CA THR A 111 -6.83 -5.66 3.93
C THR A 111 -6.58 -7.15 3.90
N ARG A 112 -5.48 -7.59 4.48
CA ARG A 112 -5.11 -9.00 4.53
C ARG A 112 -6.14 -9.81 5.32
N LYS A 113 -6.66 -10.88 4.73
CA LYS A 113 -7.60 -11.81 5.40
C LYS A 113 -6.95 -12.51 6.57
N ALA A 114 -7.71 -12.83 7.60
CA ALA A 114 -7.22 -13.49 8.82
C ALA A 114 -6.45 -14.79 8.52
N SER A 115 -6.87 -15.57 7.52
CA SER A 115 -6.21 -16.82 7.10
C SER A 115 -4.81 -16.64 6.49
N TYR A 116 -4.42 -15.39 6.18
CA TYR A 116 -3.13 -15.05 5.60
C TYR A 116 -2.23 -14.22 6.54
N VAL A 117 -2.68 -13.89 7.74
CA VAL A 117 -1.87 -13.11 8.70
C VAL A 117 -0.53 -13.79 8.99
N GLU A 118 -0.53 -15.12 9.14
CA GLU A 118 0.67 -15.92 9.40
C GLU A 118 1.33 -16.49 8.11
N LYS A 119 0.87 -16.07 6.92
CA LYS A 119 1.38 -16.59 5.65
C LYS A 119 1.95 -15.51 4.73
N LEU A 120 1.53 -14.27 4.92
CA LEU A 120 1.96 -13.14 4.11
C LEU A 120 2.47 -12.02 5.01
N ASP A 121 3.72 -11.63 4.82
CA ASP A 121 4.25 -10.39 5.39
C ASP A 121 3.67 -9.20 4.60
N ILE A 122 3.01 -8.28 5.28
CA ILE A 122 2.39 -7.12 4.60
C ILE A 122 3.44 -6.19 3.97
N LYS A 123 4.65 -6.14 4.53
CA LYS A 123 5.72 -5.32 4.00
C LYS A 123 6.33 -5.92 2.73
N TYR A 124 6.35 -7.26 2.63
CA TYR A 124 6.66 -7.95 1.38
C TYR A 124 5.66 -7.57 0.28
N PHE A 125 4.36 -7.61 0.59
CA PHE A 125 3.34 -7.21 -0.37
C PHE A 125 3.40 -5.71 -0.68
N PHE A 126 3.74 -4.87 0.29
CA PHE A 126 3.98 -3.44 0.06
C PHE A 126 5.06 -3.21 -1.00
N TYR A 127 6.18 -3.91 -0.95
CA TYR A 127 7.20 -3.84 -2.00
C TYR A 127 6.75 -4.44 -3.34
N TYR A 128 5.93 -5.50 -3.30
CA TYR A 128 5.34 -6.04 -4.53
C TYR A 128 4.41 -5.03 -5.21
N CYS A 129 3.81 -4.12 -4.46
CA CYS A 129 2.90 -3.12 -5.00
C CYS A 129 3.55 -2.18 -6.01
N ASP A 130 4.87 -2.03 -6.07
CA ASP A 130 5.54 -1.29 -7.16
C ASP A 130 5.23 -1.94 -8.53
N LEU A 131 5.27 -3.28 -8.60
CA LEU A 131 4.88 -4.03 -9.82
C LEU A 131 3.37 -3.98 -10.05
N LEU A 132 2.59 -4.01 -8.99
CA LEU A 132 1.13 -3.91 -9.07
C LEU A 132 0.68 -2.52 -9.55
N ASP A 133 1.38 -1.46 -9.19
CA ASP A 133 1.14 -0.10 -9.66
C ASP A 133 1.33 0.01 -11.18
N GLU A 134 2.41 -0.59 -11.71
CA GLU A 134 2.64 -0.65 -13.15
C GLU A 134 1.51 -1.43 -13.85
N TRP A 135 1.13 -2.58 -13.29
CA TRP A 135 0.01 -3.35 -13.81
C TRP A 135 -1.30 -2.56 -13.80
N CYS A 136 -1.59 -1.82 -12.71
CA CYS A 136 -2.77 -0.99 -12.59
C CYS A 136 -2.84 0.08 -13.68
N THR A 137 -1.73 0.71 -14.02
CA THR A 137 -1.68 1.74 -15.08
C THR A 137 -2.00 1.17 -16.46
N GLN A 138 -1.67 -0.10 -16.69
CA GLN A 138 -1.90 -0.80 -17.97
C GLN A 138 -3.30 -1.43 -18.05
N ASN A 139 -4.01 -1.61 -16.92
CA ASN A 139 -5.31 -2.31 -16.83
C ASN A 139 -6.43 -1.37 -16.39
N THR A 140 -6.58 -0.28 -17.12
CA THR A 140 -7.64 0.73 -16.88
C THR A 140 -8.86 0.47 -17.76
N THR A 141 -10.03 0.89 -17.27
CA THR A 141 -11.26 0.93 -18.05
C THR A 141 -11.32 2.25 -18.81
N LEU A 142 -11.76 2.19 -20.09
CA LEU A 142 -12.02 3.38 -20.89
C LEU A 142 -13.35 3.99 -20.45
N GLY A 143 -13.31 5.20 -19.90
CA GLY A 143 -14.50 5.97 -19.48
C GLY A 143 -14.15 7.45 -19.35
N ASN A 144 -15.09 8.26 -18.86
CA ASN A 144 -14.86 9.71 -18.62
C ASN A 144 -13.74 9.97 -17.61
N PHE A 145 -13.44 8.98 -16.76
CA PHE A 145 -12.30 8.98 -15.86
C PHE A 145 -11.62 7.62 -15.91
N ASN A 146 -10.32 7.61 -16.15
CA ASN A 146 -9.53 6.39 -16.07
C ASN A 146 -9.62 5.80 -14.67
N SER A 147 -10.01 4.55 -14.58
CA SER A 147 -10.04 3.78 -13.34
C SER A 147 -9.52 2.36 -13.59
N VAL A 148 -8.93 1.77 -12.57
CA VAL A 148 -8.50 0.37 -12.62
C VAL A 148 -9.73 -0.53 -12.72
N ASP A 149 -9.66 -1.55 -13.58
CA ASP A 149 -10.67 -2.61 -13.61
C ASP A 149 -10.54 -3.47 -12.34
N ILE A 150 -11.42 -3.19 -11.37
CA ILE A 150 -11.41 -3.87 -10.06
C ILE A 150 -11.62 -5.38 -10.20
N ASN A 151 -12.38 -5.84 -11.19
CA ASN A 151 -12.58 -7.28 -11.39
C ASN A 151 -11.29 -7.95 -11.87
N LYS A 152 -10.53 -7.29 -12.74
CA LYS A 152 -9.21 -7.76 -13.13
C LYS A 152 -8.23 -7.68 -11.97
N LEU A 153 -8.25 -6.60 -11.17
CA LEU A 153 -7.40 -6.45 -9.99
C LEU A 153 -7.62 -7.60 -9.00
N ARG A 154 -8.87 -7.97 -8.72
CA ARG A 154 -9.20 -9.11 -7.86
C ARG A 154 -8.55 -10.42 -8.33
N LYS A 155 -8.47 -10.63 -9.64
CA LYS A 155 -7.93 -11.82 -10.29
C LYS A 155 -6.43 -11.75 -10.58
N HIS A 156 -5.80 -10.60 -10.32
CA HIS A 156 -4.37 -10.46 -10.49
C HIS A 156 -3.63 -11.42 -9.54
N LYS A 157 -2.70 -12.19 -10.10
CA LYS A 157 -1.92 -13.19 -9.36
C LYS A 157 -0.57 -12.60 -8.97
N PHE A 158 -0.19 -12.81 -7.72
CA PHE A 158 1.12 -12.42 -7.21
C PHE A 158 1.78 -13.59 -6.47
N PRO A 159 3.13 -13.63 -6.40
CA PRO A 159 3.85 -14.70 -5.74
C PRO A 159 3.72 -14.61 -4.22
N VAL A 160 3.50 -15.74 -3.57
CA VAL A 160 3.43 -15.87 -2.11
C VAL A 160 4.40 -16.98 -1.68
N PRO A 161 5.73 -16.70 -1.67
CA PRO A 161 6.70 -17.66 -1.18
C PRO A 161 6.55 -17.87 0.33
N PRO A 162 7.17 -18.90 0.92
CA PRO A 162 7.22 -19.11 2.36
C PRO A 162 7.74 -17.87 3.11
N LEU A 163 7.23 -17.63 4.32
CA LEU A 163 7.57 -16.42 5.11
C LEU A 163 9.07 -16.13 5.25
N PRO A 164 9.97 -17.11 5.46
CA PRO A 164 11.41 -16.81 5.55
C PRO A 164 11.97 -16.17 4.26
N VAL A 165 11.44 -16.56 3.09
CA VAL A 165 11.83 -15.95 1.81
C VAL A 165 11.29 -14.52 1.71
N GLN A 166 10.03 -14.30 2.09
CA GLN A 166 9.43 -12.96 2.11
C GLN A 166 10.22 -12.02 3.04
N GLN A 167 10.54 -12.47 4.25
CA GLN A 167 11.29 -11.70 5.24
C GLN A 167 12.71 -11.34 4.77
N GLU A 168 13.38 -12.26 4.07
CA GLU A 168 14.70 -11.97 3.52
C GLU A 168 14.62 -10.95 2.37
N ILE A 169 13.59 -11.02 1.53
CA ILE A 169 13.32 -10.01 0.50
C ILE A 169 13.07 -8.65 1.15
N VAL A 170 12.22 -8.59 2.17
CA VAL A 170 11.94 -7.35 2.92
C VAL A 170 13.23 -6.77 3.49
N ARG A 171 14.05 -7.60 4.16
CA ARG A 171 15.33 -7.16 4.73
C ARG A 171 16.27 -6.54 3.68
N ILE A 172 16.33 -7.15 2.51
CA ILE A 172 17.17 -6.64 1.40
C ILE A 172 16.63 -5.29 0.91
N LEU A 173 15.33 -5.19 0.68
CA LEU A 173 14.71 -3.97 0.14
C LEU A 173 14.70 -2.83 1.17
N ASP A 174 14.55 -3.13 2.44
CA ASP A 174 14.70 -2.15 3.53
C ASP A 174 16.09 -1.53 3.54
N ASN A 175 17.14 -2.35 3.44
CA ASN A 175 18.52 -1.88 3.38
C ASN A 175 18.75 -0.96 2.18
N PHE A 176 18.21 -1.29 1.00
CA PHE A 176 18.30 -0.42 -0.17
C PHE A 176 17.58 0.90 0.01
N THR A 177 16.40 0.87 0.65
CA THR A 177 15.61 2.08 0.92
C THR A 177 16.35 3.00 1.88
N GLU A 178 16.93 2.45 2.95
CA GLU A 178 17.70 3.19 3.94
C GLU A 178 18.97 3.82 3.31
N LEU A 179 19.76 3.03 2.60
CA LEU A 179 20.95 3.52 1.89
C LEU A 179 20.61 4.62 0.87
N THR A 180 19.49 4.47 0.17
CA THR A 180 19.04 5.49 -0.78
C THR A 180 18.65 6.79 -0.08
N ALA A 181 18.01 6.71 1.09
CA ALA A 181 17.65 7.87 1.89
C ALA A 181 18.90 8.59 2.43
N GLU A 182 19.88 7.84 2.93
CA GLU A 182 21.16 8.38 3.41
C GLU A 182 21.93 9.09 2.30
N LEU A 183 22.05 8.46 1.12
CA LEU A 183 22.72 9.06 -0.03
C LEU A 183 22.03 10.36 -0.49
N LYS A 184 20.70 10.39 -0.52
CA LYS A 184 19.95 11.61 -0.86
C LYS A 184 20.23 12.73 0.15
N ALA A 185 20.21 12.42 1.44
CA ALA A 185 20.51 13.38 2.50
C ALA A 185 21.95 13.92 2.39
N GLU A 186 22.93 13.06 2.10
CA GLU A 186 24.32 13.47 1.88
C GLU A 186 24.47 14.38 0.66
N ILE A 187 23.83 14.05 -0.47
CA ILE A 187 23.84 14.88 -1.68
C ILE A 187 23.25 16.26 -1.38
N GLU A 188 22.15 16.33 -0.67
CA GLU A 188 21.50 17.59 -0.27
C GLU A 188 22.41 18.44 0.65
N ALA A 189 23.05 17.79 1.64
CA ALA A 189 23.99 18.45 2.52
C ALA A 189 25.20 19.02 1.76
N ARG A 190 25.76 18.25 0.82
CA ARG A 190 26.88 18.70 0.00
C ARG A 190 26.50 19.86 -0.92
N LYS A 191 25.32 19.83 -1.55
CA LYS A 191 24.85 20.96 -2.38
C LYS A 191 24.81 22.26 -1.59
N LYS A 192 24.28 22.24 -0.35
CA LYS A 192 24.25 23.42 0.55
C LYS A 192 25.64 23.95 0.98
N GLN A 193 26.69 23.15 0.86
CA GLN A 193 28.06 23.58 1.16
C GLN A 193 28.72 24.33 -0.01
N TYR A 194 28.17 24.19 -1.23
CA TYR A 194 28.72 24.83 -2.44
C TYR A 194 27.87 26.03 -2.92
N GLU A 195 26.75 26.31 -2.26
CA GLU A 195 25.97 27.56 -2.41
C GLU A 195 26.43 28.63 -1.42
#